data_e099ce466f82e04272a835688f3d5bce
#
_entry.id   e099ce466f82e04272a835688f3d5bce
#
_cell.length_a   1.000
_cell.length_b   1.000
_cell.length_c   1.000
_cell.angle_alpha   90.00
_cell.angle_beta   90.00
_cell.angle_gamma   90.00
#
_symmetry.space_group_name_H-M   'P 1'
#
loop_
_entity.id
_entity.type
_entity.pdbx_description
1 polymer ?
#
loop_
_entity_poly.entity_id
_entity_poly.type
_entity_poly.pdbx_seq_one_letter_code
_entity_poly.pdbx_strand_id
1 'polypeptide(L)'
;MTAWPSTRARRAPSGSSTASDRRFAAADRALDPARTMSEIGQWLNTWRDLGVGDSPALRRLYGDVQVRYSEPHRHYHTVQHLAECFEKVQDIISLAEHPAEVNVGLWFHDVVYDTQRHDNEERSADWARSAAREFGVSADSAQRIYDLIMFTRHAAEPVGIDAQVLVDADLSILGAQPARFQEYEVQVRSEYGWVPEAMFRSARAKILKRLLDRPHLYCTAHFRKRYEAQAHRNLQRSLASLEGHGAAEV
;
A
#
# COMPACT_ATOMS: atom_id res chain seq x y z
N MET A 1 -2.80 -1.32 6.99
CA MET A 1 -1.82 -2.08 7.80
C MET A 1 -1.93 -1.67 9.25
N THR A 2 -2.13 -2.60 10.17
CA THR A 2 -2.30 -2.27 11.59
C THR A 2 -0.98 -1.79 12.18
N ALA A 3 -1.02 -0.62 12.80
CA ALA A 3 0.06 0.07 13.44
C ALA A 3 0.86 -0.77 14.47
N TRP A 4 2.15 -0.55 14.51
CA TRP A 4 3.10 -1.14 15.42
C TRP A 4 3.01 -0.49 16.82
N PRO A 5 3.06 -1.22 17.96
CA PRO A 5 3.06 -0.61 19.28
C PRO A 5 4.36 0.16 19.52
N SER A 6 4.23 1.46 19.82
CA SER A 6 5.35 2.35 20.14
C SER A 6 5.91 2.03 21.54
N THR A 7 7.15 1.58 21.60
CA THR A 7 7.96 1.60 22.83
C THR A 7 9.05 2.65 22.68
N ARG A 8 9.05 3.67 23.54
CA ARG A 8 10.11 4.68 23.62
C ARG A 8 11.46 4.00 23.88
N ALA A 9 12.33 3.95 22.89
CA ALA A 9 13.71 3.53 23.03
C ALA A 9 14.54 4.67 23.59
N ARG A 10 15.24 4.44 24.71
CA ARG A 10 16.27 5.33 25.25
C ARG A 10 17.50 5.28 24.34
N ARG A 11 18.06 6.46 24.02
CA ARG A 11 19.30 6.63 23.27
C ARG A 11 20.47 5.94 24.00
N ALA A 12 21.23 5.13 23.29
CA ALA A 12 22.56 4.66 23.69
C ALA A 12 23.63 5.25 22.75
N PRO A 13 24.91 5.41 23.22
CA PRO A 13 25.87 6.28 22.58
C PRO A 13 26.61 5.64 21.40
N SER A 14 27.15 6.51 20.55
CA SER A 14 27.95 6.28 19.37
C SER A 14 29.21 5.45 19.61
N GLY A 15 29.37 4.37 18.82
CA GLY A 15 30.64 3.65 18.64
C GLY A 15 30.96 3.58 17.17
N SER A 16 32.10 4.15 16.78
CA SER A 16 32.67 4.13 15.45
C SER A 16 33.15 2.74 15.05
N SER A 17 32.82 2.26 13.86
CA SER A 17 33.60 1.23 13.16
C SER A 17 33.53 1.39 11.65
N THR A 18 34.66 1.24 11.09
CA THR A 18 35.24 1.51 9.79
C THR A 18 34.54 0.82 8.61
N ALA A 19 34.64 1.52 7.48
CA ALA A 19 34.21 1.22 6.14
C ALA A 19 34.58 -0.19 5.63
N SER A 20 33.63 -0.83 4.98
CA SER A 20 33.89 -1.74 3.86
C SER A 20 32.94 -1.40 2.72
N ASP A 21 33.52 -0.74 1.72
CA ASP A 21 32.91 -0.43 0.43
C ASP A 21 32.41 -1.72 -0.25
N ARG A 22 31.11 -1.91 -0.32
CA ARG A 22 30.49 -2.61 -1.44
C ARG A 22 29.39 -1.71 -1.99
N ARG A 23 29.74 -1.01 -3.06
CA ARG A 23 28.84 -0.29 -3.94
C ARG A 23 27.79 -1.28 -4.48
N PHE A 24 26.63 -1.34 -3.87
CA PHE A 24 25.45 -1.77 -4.57
C PHE A 24 25.08 -0.62 -5.50
N ALA A 25 25.30 -0.84 -6.79
CA ALA A 25 24.76 0.02 -7.82
C ALA A 25 23.24 0.08 -7.60
N ALA A 26 22.77 1.20 -7.08
CA ALA A 26 21.38 1.61 -7.27
C ALA A 26 21.20 1.68 -8.79
N ALA A 27 20.51 0.69 -9.34
CA ALA A 27 20.09 0.75 -10.73
C ALA A 27 19.21 1.99 -10.82
N ASP A 28 19.78 2.99 -11.49
CA ASP A 28 19.09 4.17 -12.00
C ASP A 28 17.99 3.65 -12.95
N ARG A 29 16.83 3.29 -12.38
CA ARG A 29 15.61 3.04 -13.16
C ARG A 29 15.14 4.42 -13.61
N ALA A 30 15.79 4.92 -14.64
CA ALA A 30 15.25 6.01 -15.42
C ALA A 30 13.78 5.69 -15.70
N LEU A 31 12.88 6.55 -15.22
CA LEU A 31 11.46 6.44 -15.47
C LEU A 31 11.25 6.26 -16.97
N ASP A 32 10.73 5.11 -17.38
CA ASP A 32 10.40 4.85 -18.78
C ASP A 32 9.39 5.92 -19.21
N PRO A 33 9.71 6.79 -20.19
CA PRO A 33 8.84 7.87 -20.61
C PRO A 33 7.46 7.38 -21.09
N ALA A 34 7.38 6.18 -21.66
CA ALA A 34 6.12 5.58 -22.11
C ALA A 34 5.25 5.16 -20.92
N ARG A 35 5.87 4.65 -19.85
CA ARG A 35 5.17 4.29 -18.60
C ARG A 35 4.66 5.53 -17.87
N THR A 36 5.47 6.57 -17.77
CA THR A 36 5.10 7.85 -17.17
C THR A 36 3.95 8.53 -17.91
N MET A 37 3.94 8.47 -19.25
CA MET A 37 2.82 9.00 -20.05
C MET A 37 1.53 8.21 -19.82
N SER A 38 1.62 6.90 -19.60
CA SER A 38 0.46 6.06 -19.26
C SER A 38 -0.11 6.39 -17.87
N GLU A 39 0.74 6.59 -16.87
CA GLU A 39 0.33 6.87 -15.50
C GLU A 39 -0.34 8.25 -15.36
N ILE A 40 0.21 9.31 -15.92
CA ILE A 40 -0.43 10.62 -15.93
C ILE A 40 -1.73 10.62 -16.75
N GLY A 41 -1.80 9.85 -17.82
CA GLY A 41 -3.05 9.68 -18.59
C GLY A 41 -4.14 9.06 -17.73
N GLN A 42 -3.82 8.04 -16.96
CA GLN A 42 -4.75 7.40 -16.03
C GLN A 42 -5.19 8.36 -14.91
N TRP A 43 -4.27 9.13 -14.34
CA TRP A 43 -4.57 10.19 -13.38
C TRP A 43 -5.55 11.21 -13.94
N LEU A 44 -5.27 11.77 -15.12
CA LEU A 44 -6.14 12.79 -15.75
C LEU A 44 -7.52 12.22 -16.10
N ASN A 45 -7.59 10.96 -16.52
CA ASN A 45 -8.87 10.29 -16.78
C ASN A 45 -9.69 10.12 -15.49
N THR A 46 -9.06 9.68 -14.40
CA THR A 46 -9.71 9.55 -13.09
C THR A 46 -10.37 10.87 -12.67
N TRP A 47 -9.63 11.96 -12.75
CA TRP A 47 -10.15 13.27 -12.34
C TRP A 47 -11.20 13.83 -13.32
N ARG A 48 -11.03 13.58 -14.61
CA ARG A 48 -12.05 13.94 -15.62
C ARG A 48 -13.38 13.23 -15.36
N ASP A 49 -13.34 11.97 -14.92
CA ASP A 49 -14.55 11.20 -14.63
C ASP A 49 -15.25 11.71 -13.33
N LEU A 50 -14.56 12.51 -12.51
CA LEU A 50 -15.13 13.32 -11.42
C LEU A 50 -15.55 14.74 -11.84
N GLY A 51 -15.48 15.06 -13.14
CA GLY A 51 -15.83 16.39 -13.68
C GLY A 51 -14.70 17.42 -13.59
N VAL A 52 -13.48 17.03 -13.24
CA VAL A 52 -12.32 17.93 -13.11
C VAL A 52 -11.53 17.95 -14.42
N GLY A 53 -11.40 19.13 -15.02
CA GLY A 53 -10.60 19.34 -16.24
C GLY A 53 -9.09 19.28 -15.99
N ASP A 54 -8.35 18.94 -17.05
CA ASP A 54 -6.89 19.01 -17.04
C ASP A 54 -6.43 20.46 -16.78
N SER A 55 -5.52 20.62 -15.83
CA SER A 55 -4.98 21.92 -15.47
C SER A 55 -3.53 21.81 -14.96
N PRO A 56 -2.73 22.88 -15.02
CA PRO A 56 -1.40 22.90 -14.43
C PRO A 56 -1.40 22.56 -12.92
N ALA A 57 -2.46 22.92 -12.19
CA ALA A 57 -2.61 22.60 -10.77
C ALA A 57 -2.82 21.09 -10.57
N LEU A 58 -3.70 20.44 -11.35
CA LEU A 58 -3.93 19.00 -11.27
C LEU A 58 -2.68 18.18 -11.64
N ARG A 59 -1.88 18.67 -12.61
CA ARG A 59 -0.60 18.06 -12.99
C ARG A 59 0.47 18.23 -11.90
N ARG A 60 0.49 19.35 -11.18
CA ARG A 60 1.35 19.54 -10.01
C ARG A 60 0.98 18.56 -8.90
N LEU A 61 -0.31 18.44 -8.59
CA LEU A 61 -0.78 17.45 -7.59
C LEU A 61 -0.35 16.03 -7.94
N TYR A 62 -0.41 15.63 -9.23
CA TYR A 62 0.16 14.36 -9.68
C TYR A 62 1.65 14.25 -9.34
N GLY A 63 2.43 15.29 -9.64
CA GLY A 63 3.86 15.33 -9.30
C GLY A 63 4.11 15.18 -7.81
N ASP A 64 3.32 15.85 -6.97
CA ASP A 64 3.44 15.76 -5.51
C ASP A 64 3.12 14.34 -5.01
N VAL A 65 2.10 13.68 -5.55
CA VAL A 65 1.78 12.27 -5.25
C VAL A 65 2.94 11.36 -5.66
N GLN A 66 3.50 11.52 -6.87
CA GLN A 66 4.64 10.70 -7.34
C GLN A 66 5.88 10.87 -6.46
N VAL A 67 6.18 12.10 -6.01
CA VAL A 67 7.27 12.37 -5.08
C VAL A 67 7.10 11.59 -3.78
N ARG A 68 5.87 11.51 -3.25
CA ARG A 68 5.59 10.75 -2.03
C ARG A 68 5.85 9.25 -2.20
N TYR A 69 5.37 8.65 -3.28
CA TYR A 69 5.61 7.23 -3.56
C TYR A 69 7.08 6.92 -3.95
N SER A 70 7.91 7.94 -4.15
CA SER A 70 9.35 7.84 -4.46
C SER A 70 10.25 8.15 -3.27
N GLU A 71 9.71 8.34 -2.08
CA GLU A 71 10.49 8.63 -0.86
C GLU A 71 11.47 7.48 -0.55
N PRO A 72 12.74 7.77 -0.18
CA PRO A 72 13.80 6.75 -0.11
C PRO A 72 13.63 5.70 0.99
N HIS A 73 12.76 5.94 1.96
CA HIS A 73 12.45 4.98 3.03
C HIS A 73 11.40 3.95 2.61
N ARG A 74 10.75 4.12 1.46
CA ARG A 74 9.77 3.20 0.91
C ARG A 74 10.44 2.13 0.08
N HIS A 75 10.10 0.89 0.31
CA HIS A 75 10.61 -0.24 -0.46
C HIS A 75 9.47 -1.03 -1.13
N TYR A 76 8.34 -1.19 -0.43
CA TYR A 76 7.12 -1.80 -0.96
C TYR A 76 6.07 -0.74 -1.33
N HIS A 77 5.78 0.22 -0.43
CA HIS A 77 4.74 1.24 -0.64
C HIS A 77 5.22 2.35 -1.60
N THR A 78 5.57 1.95 -2.81
CA THR A 78 6.16 2.76 -3.89
C THR A 78 5.21 2.85 -5.09
N VAL A 79 5.63 3.54 -6.15
CA VAL A 79 4.94 3.56 -7.44
C VAL A 79 4.72 2.15 -8.03
N GLN A 80 5.55 1.15 -7.68
CA GLN A 80 5.35 -0.23 -8.11
C GLN A 80 4.08 -0.82 -7.49
N HIS A 81 3.90 -0.69 -6.16
CA HIS A 81 2.68 -1.12 -5.47
C HIS A 81 1.45 -0.45 -6.05
N LEU A 82 1.52 0.87 -6.24
CA LEU A 82 0.42 1.63 -6.84
C LEU A 82 0.05 1.12 -8.23
N ALA A 83 1.05 0.86 -9.09
CA ALA A 83 0.84 0.31 -10.42
C ALA A 83 0.21 -1.10 -10.37
N GLU A 84 0.65 -1.95 -9.44
CA GLU A 84 0.08 -3.28 -9.20
C GLU A 84 -1.39 -3.20 -8.74
N CYS A 85 -1.74 -2.27 -7.84
CA CYS A 85 -3.13 -2.02 -7.45
C CYS A 85 -3.98 -1.61 -8.64
N PHE A 86 -3.48 -0.69 -9.49
CA PHE A 86 -4.18 -0.27 -10.70
C PHE A 86 -4.32 -1.38 -11.74
N GLU A 87 -3.33 -2.26 -11.89
CA GLU A 87 -3.46 -3.44 -12.74
C GLU A 87 -4.59 -4.36 -12.26
N LYS A 88 -4.65 -4.62 -10.95
CA LYS A 88 -5.60 -5.57 -10.38
C LYS A 88 -7.02 -5.01 -10.29
N VAL A 89 -7.18 -3.73 -9.99
CA VAL A 89 -8.51 -3.12 -9.92
C VAL A 89 -9.24 -3.15 -11.26
N GLN A 90 -8.53 -3.16 -12.39
CA GLN A 90 -9.17 -3.23 -13.73
C GLN A 90 -10.06 -4.48 -13.90
N ASP A 91 -9.71 -5.58 -13.24
CA ASP A 91 -10.49 -6.82 -13.30
C ASP A 91 -11.88 -6.69 -12.63
N ILE A 92 -12.03 -5.74 -11.68
CA ILE A 92 -13.22 -5.60 -10.83
C ILE A 92 -13.80 -4.18 -10.74
N ILE A 93 -13.18 -3.19 -11.36
CA ILE A 93 -13.62 -1.78 -11.25
C ILE A 93 -15.06 -1.58 -11.74
N SER A 94 -15.51 -2.42 -12.68
CA SER A 94 -16.89 -2.41 -13.17
C SER A 94 -17.94 -2.84 -12.15
N LEU A 95 -17.52 -3.39 -10.99
CA LEU A 95 -18.41 -3.69 -9.87
C LEU A 95 -18.68 -2.45 -9.02
N ALA A 96 -17.80 -1.45 -9.08
CA ALA A 96 -17.90 -0.25 -8.25
C ALA A 96 -19.10 0.62 -8.67
N GLU A 97 -19.78 1.19 -7.67
CA GLU A 97 -20.82 2.20 -7.87
C GLU A 97 -20.21 3.56 -8.26
N HIS A 98 -19.01 3.87 -7.71
CA HIS A 98 -18.29 5.12 -7.97
C HIS A 98 -16.84 4.84 -8.41
N PRO A 99 -16.60 4.31 -9.62
CA PRO A 99 -15.28 3.87 -10.07
C PRO A 99 -14.19 4.95 -10.00
N ALA A 100 -14.54 6.20 -10.29
CA ALA A 100 -13.61 7.32 -10.24
C ALA A 100 -13.16 7.63 -8.79
N GLU A 101 -14.06 7.50 -7.81
CA GLU A 101 -13.76 7.69 -6.39
C GLU A 101 -12.85 6.57 -5.87
N VAL A 102 -13.10 5.33 -6.28
CA VAL A 102 -12.22 4.18 -6.00
C VAL A 102 -10.81 4.44 -6.56
N ASN A 103 -10.71 4.92 -7.80
CA ASN A 103 -9.41 5.23 -8.40
C ASN A 103 -8.69 6.37 -7.67
N VAL A 104 -9.38 7.43 -7.24
CA VAL A 104 -8.77 8.47 -6.38
C VAL A 104 -8.33 7.86 -5.05
N GLY A 105 -9.16 7.00 -4.45
CA GLY A 105 -8.79 6.26 -3.24
C GLY A 105 -7.49 5.50 -3.41
N LEU A 106 -7.30 4.77 -4.52
CA LEU A 106 -6.05 4.07 -4.82
C LEU A 106 -4.85 5.01 -5.01
N TRP A 107 -5.03 6.17 -5.71
CA TRP A 107 -3.95 7.15 -5.85
C TRP A 107 -3.44 7.66 -4.51
N PHE A 108 -4.31 7.76 -3.51
CA PHE A 108 -3.99 8.44 -2.25
C PHE A 108 -3.81 7.52 -1.05
N HIS A 109 -4.20 6.23 -1.09
CA HIS A 109 -4.30 5.40 0.12
C HIS A 109 -3.02 5.34 0.96
N ASP A 110 -1.86 5.33 0.32
CA ASP A 110 -0.54 5.30 0.95
C ASP A 110 0.32 6.54 0.64
N VAL A 111 -0.31 7.66 0.20
CA VAL A 111 0.43 8.88 -0.17
C VAL A 111 1.19 9.47 1.02
N VAL A 112 0.69 9.29 2.23
CA VAL A 112 1.41 9.53 3.48
C VAL A 112 1.81 8.18 4.07
N TYR A 113 3.10 7.95 4.22
CA TYR A 113 3.61 6.68 4.74
C TYR A 113 4.86 6.89 5.59
N ASP A 114 4.74 6.57 6.87
CA ASP A 114 5.82 6.58 7.85
C ASP A 114 5.60 5.41 8.80
N THR A 115 6.52 4.46 8.82
CA THR A 115 6.42 3.24 9.64
C THR A 115 6.44 3.49 11.16
N GLN A 116 6.77 4.71 11.59
CA GLN A 116 6.77 5.12 12.99
C GLN A 116 5.46 5.82 13.42
N ARG A 117 4.51 6.00 12.48
CA ARG A 117 3.22 6.66 12.72
C ARG A 117 2.06 5.67 12.71
N HIS A 118 0.93 6.12 13.23
CA HIS A 118 -0.32 5.34 13.32
C HIS A 118 -1.50 6.04 12.63
N ASP A 119 -1.25 7.19 12.00
CA ASP A 119 -2.24 8.05 11.37
C ASP A 119 -1.99 8.24 9.86
N ASN A 120 -1.26 7.29 9.23
CA ASN A 120 -0.89 7.39 7.81
C ASN A 120 -2.14 7.43 6.91
N GLU A 121 -3.04 6.49 7.09
CA GLU A 121 -4.26 6.37 6.29
C GLU A 121 -5.20 7.57 6.53
N GLU A 122 -5.31 8.06 7.76
CA GLU A 122 -6.11 9.25 8.08
C GLU A 122 -5.56 10.50 7.38
N ARG A 123 -4.23 10.70 7.41
CA ARG A 123 -3.58 11.82 6.73
C ARG A 123 -3.65 11.70 5.20
N SER A 124 -3.54 10.49 4.68
CA SER A 124 -3.75 10.19 3.26
C SER A 124 -5.17 10.52 2.84
N ALA A 125 -6.15 10.11 3.63
CA ALA A 125 -7.57 10.37 3.42
C ALA A 125 -7.89 11.87 3.50
N ASP A 126 -7.32 12.59 4.48
CA ASP A 126 -7.48 14.03 4.62
C ASP A 126 -6.91 14.79 3.41
N TRP A 127 -5.75 14.36 2.90
CA TRP A 127 -5.17 14.98 1.72
C TRP A 127 -6.02 14.71 0.48
N ALA A 128 -6.48 13.49 0.25
CA ALA A 128 -7.37 13.15 -0.86
C ALA A 128 -8.66 13.96 -0.82
N ARG A 129 -9.32 14.05 0.34
CA ARG A 129 -10.55 14.83 0.56
C ARG A 129 -10.34 16.32 0.29
N SER A 130 -9.23 16.87 0.79
CA SER A 130 -8.89 18.28 0.59
C SER A 130 -8.63 18.59 -0.88
N ALA A 131 -7.86 17.74 -1.56
CA ALA A 131 -7.61 17.87 -2.99
C ALA A 131 -8.91 17.78 -3.81
N ALA A 132 -9.76 16.79 -3.53
CA ALA A 132 -11.04 16.64 -4.21
C ALA A 132 -11.90 17.91 -4.07
N ARG A 133 -11.98 18.50 -2.90
CA ARG A 133 -12.71 19.74 -2.67
C ARG A 133 -12.08 20.95 -3.36
N GLU A 134 -10.75 21.06 -3.35
CA GLU A 134 -10.01 22.13 -4.03
C GLU A 134 -10.30 22.14 -5.54
N PHE A 135 -10.42 20.98 -6.15
CA PHE A 135 -10.76 20.83 -7.57
C PHE A 135 -12.28 20.84 -7.85
N GLY A 136 -13.12 21.16 -6.87
CA GLY A 136 -14.56 21.36 -7.08
C GLY A 136 -15.39 20.07 -7.07
N VAL A 137 -14.82 18.94 -6.66
CA VAL A 137 -15.58 17.70 -6.43
C VAL A 137 -16.56 17.89 -5.26
N SER A 138 -17.76 17.33 -5.37
CA SER A 138 -18.81 17.49 -4.36
C SER A 138 -18.34 17.07 -2.96
N ALA A 139 -18.95 17.65 -1.92
CA ALA A 139 -18.62 17.31 -0.54
C ALA A 139 -18.88 15.84 -0.24
N ASP A 140 -19.94 15.27 -0.80
CA ASP A 140 -20.31 13.86 -0.60
C ASP A 140 -19.31 12.92 -1.27
N SER A 141 -18.91 13.20 -2.51
CA SER A 141 -17.86 12.43 -3.20
C SER A 141 -16.52 12.52 -2.47
N ALA A 142 -16.13 13.72 -2.05
CA ALA A 142 -14.88 13.91 -1.29
C ALA A 142 -14.91 13.16 0.04
N GLN A 143 -16.06 13.07 0.71
CA GLN A 143 -16.22 12.29 1.93
C GLN A 143 -16.16 10.79 1.65
N ARG A 144 -16.81 10.28 0.58
CA ARG A 144 -16.70 8.86 0.22
C ARG A 144 -15.26 8.47 -0.11
N ILE A 145 -14.50 9.32 -0.82
CA ILE A 145 -13.06 9.10 -1.08
C ILE A 145 -12.29 8.97 0.25
N TYR A 146 -12.55 9.85 1.21
CA TYR A 146 -11.95 9.76 2.54
C TYR A 146 -12.27 8.42 3.20
N ASP A 147 -13.56 8.04 3.22
CA ASP A 147 -14.03 6.81 3.88
C ASP A 147 -13.43 5.56 3.20
N LEU A 148 -13.28 5.55 1.87
CA LEU A 148 -12.64 4.49 1.11
C LEU A 148 -11.18 4.29 1.56
N ILE A 149 -10.41 5.36 1.69
CA ILE A 149 -9.01 5.29 2.14
C ILE A 149 -8.94 4.77 3.59
N MET A 150 -9.88 5.16 4.45
CA MET A 150 -9.91 4.68 5.83
C MET A 150 -10.09 3.16 5.96
N PHE A 151 -10.69 2.48 4.97
CA PHE A 151 -10.79 1.01 4.96
C PHE A 151 -9.43 0.33 4.71
N THR A 152 -8.43 1.02 4.16
CA THR A 152 -7.07 0.46 3.97
C THR A 152 -6.28 0.32 5.29
N ARG A 153 -6.80 0.83 6.41
CA ARG A 153 -6.30 0.48 7.76
C ARG A 153 -6.50 -1.00 8.09
N HIS A 154 -7.37 -1.70 7.36
CA HIS A 154 -7.73 -3.10 7.58
C HIS A 154 -8.18 -3.43 9.01
N ALA A 155 -8.67 -2.43 9.74
CA ALA A 155 -9.14 -2.56 11.11
C ALA A 155 -10.58 -3.11 11.19
N ALA A 156 -11.38 -2.93 10.14
CA ALA A 156 -12.75 -3.39 10.01
C ALA A 156 -12.99 -3.99 8.62
N GLU A 157 -14.05 -4.76 8.47
CA GLU A 157 -14.49 -5.24 7.16
C GLU A 157 -14.99 -4.06 6.31
N PRO A 158 -14.62 -4.00 5.00
CA PRO A 158 -15.06 -2.93 4.12
C PRO A 158 -16.57 -3.04 3.85
N VAL A 159 -17.29 -1.93 4.08
CA VAL A 159 -18.72 -1.81 3.87
C VAL A 159 -18.98 -1.15 2.51
N GLY A 160 -19.85 -1.75 1.71
CA GLY A 160 -20.15 -1.30 0.36
C GLY A 160 -19.16 -1.83 -0.69
N ILE A 161 -19.64 -1.90 -1.93
CA ILE A 161 -18.88 -2.54 -3.02
C ILE A 161 -17.61 -1.75 -3.39
N ASP A 162 -17.66 -0.41 -3.33
CA ASP A 162 -16.52 0.44 -3.64
C ASP A 162 -15.34 0.20 -2.69
N ALA A 163 -15.62 0.09 -1.39
CA ALA A 163 -14.62 -0.24 -0.38
C ALA A 163 -14.07 -1.66 -0.57
N GLN A 164 -14.91 -2.63 -0.92
CA GLN A 164 -14.50 -4.01 -1.21
C GLN A 164 -13.56 -4.07 -2.42
N VAL A 165 -13.89 -3.34 -3.49
CA VAL A 165 -13.06 -3.25 -4.70
C VAL A 165 -11.70 -2.63 -4.39
N LEU A 166 -11.68 -1.53 -3.64
CA LEU A 166 -10.42 -0.86 -3.26
C LEU A 166 -9.54 -1.76 -2.39
N VAL A 167 -10.12 -2.36 -1.34
CA VAL A 167 -9.38 -3.21 -0.38
C VAL A 167 -8.87 -4.49 -1.06
N ASP A 168 -9.63 -5.10 -1.96
CA ASP A 168 -9.19 -6.27 -2.71
C ASP A 168 -7.99 -5.93 -3.62
N ALA A 169 -8.02 -4.76 -4.28
CA ALA A 169 -6.89 -4.29 -5.10
C ALA A 169 -5.64 -4.05 -4.26
N ASP A 170 -5.75 -3.39 -3.13
CA ASP A 170 -4.65 -3.12 -2.19
C ASP A 170 -4.06 -4.43 -1.63
N LEU A 171 -4.89 -5.36 -1.20
CA LEU A 171 -4.45 -6.66 -0.69
C LEU A 171 -4.05 -7.67 -1.77
N SER A 172 -4.09 -7.30 -3.05
CA SER A 172 -3.84 -8.23 -4.18
C SER A 172 -2.47 -8.91 -4.12
N ILE A 173 -1.48 -8.25 -3.52
CA ILE A 173 -0.12 -8.78 -3.31
C ILE A 173 -0.12 -10.10 -2.54
N LEU A 174 -1.06 -10.31 -1.62
CA LEU A 174 -1.15 -11.55 -0.84
C LEU A 174 -1.34 -12.76 -1.74
N GLY A 175 -2.11 -12.61 -2.83
CA GLY A 175 -2.35 -13.65 -3.86
C GLY A 175 -1.39 -13.62 -5.03
N ALA A 176 -0.32 -12.84 -4.99
CA ALA A 176 0.68 -12.79 -6.04
C ALA A 176 1.42 -14.12 -6.20
N GLN A 177 2.07 -14.29 -7.36
CA GLN A 177 2.96 -15.43 -7.59
C GLN A 177 4.04 -15.49 -6.51
N PRO A 178 4.53 -16.69 -6.13
CA PRO A 178 5.43 -16.85 -4.99
C PRO A 178 6.68 -15.97 -5.02
N ALA A 179 7.29 -15.76 -6.20
CA ALA A 179 8.47 -14.92 -6.34
C ALA A 179 8.17 -13.43 -6.01
N ARG A 180 7.05 -12.89 -6.53
CA ARG A 180 6.64 -11.51 -6.23
C ARG A 180 6.24 -11.33 -4.77
N PHE A 181 5.56 -12.33 -4.18
CA PHE A 181 5.22 -12.29 -2.76
C PHE A 181 6.49 -12.33 -1.88
N GLN A 182 7.50 -13.10 -2.25
CA GLN A 182 8.78 -13.12 -1.53
C GLN A 182 9.51 -11.79 -1.64
N GLU A 183 9.52 -11.14 -2.81
CA GLU A 183 10.04 -9.79 -2.98
C GLU A 183 9.32 -8.79 -2.05
N TYR A 184 7.99 -8.83 -2.00
CA TYR A 184 7.18 -8.03 -1.08
C TYR A 184 7.60 -8.22 0.39
N GLU A 185 7.85 -9.44 0.83
CA GLU A 185 8.28 -9.70 2.22
C GLU A 185 9.63 -9.04 2.52
N VAL A 186 10.58 -9.11 1.59
CA VAL A 186 11.89 -8.44 1.70
C VAL A 186 11.71 -6.91 1.72
N GLN A 187 10.87 -6.39 0.85
CA GLN A 187 10.57 -4.95 0.76
C GLN A 187 9.94 -4.43 2.06
N VAL A 188 8.92 -5.13 2.59
CA VAL A 188 8.31 -4.75 3.88
C VAL A 188 9.31 -4.85 5.03
N ARG A 189 10.15 -5.89 5.06
CA ARG A 189 11.21 -6.00 6.08
C ARG A 189 12.16 -4.81 6.01
N SER A 190 12.50 -4.35 4.82
CA SER A 190 13.39 -3.20 4.61
C SER A 190 12.77 -1.90 5.12
N GLU A 191 11.47 -1.65 4.90
CA GLU A 191 10.76 -0.49 5.45
C GLU A 191 10.75 -0.45 6.99
N TYR A 192 10.70 -1.62 7.61
CA TYR A 192 10.79 -1.77 9.07
C TYR A 192 12.22 -2.10 9.55
N GLY A 193 13.26 -1.74 8.78
CA GLY A 193 14.66 -2.02 9.10
C GLY A 193 15.12 -1.49 10.46
N TRP A 194 14.48 -0.44 10.96
CA TRP A 194 14.71 0.14 12.30
C TRP A 194 14.18 -0.73 13.45
N VAL A 195 13.28 -1.70 13.17
CA VAL A 195 12.71 -2.59 14.19
C VAL A 195 13.62 -3.80 14.39
N PRO A 196 14.00 -4.14 15.64
CA PRO A 196 14.76 -5.35 15.93
C PRO A 196 14.09 -6.60 15.37
N GLU A 197 14.89 -7.53 14.84
CA GLU A 197 14.40 -8.72 14.12
C GLU A 197 13.35 -9.52 14.89
N ALA A 198 13.62 -9.84 16.15
CA ALA A 198 12.70 -10.61 16.98
C ALA A 198 11.32 -9.93 17.16
N MET A 199 11.34 -8.59 17.30
CA MET A 199 10.11 -7.79 17.42
C MET A 199 9.35 -7.75 16.10
N PHE A 200 10.06 -7.55 14.98
CA PHE A 200 9.44 -7.57 13.65
C PHE A 200 8.78 -8.92 13.39
N ARG A 201 9.49 -10.03 13.61
CA ARG A 201 8.97 -11.39 13.41
C ARG A 201 7.71 -11.64 14.23
N SER A 202 7.74 -11.30 15.52
CA SER A 202 6.59 -11.48 16.42
C SER A 202 5.36 -10.69 15.95
N ALA A 203 5.54 -9.42 15.60
CA ALA A 203 4.42 -8.60 15.14
C ALA A 203 3.93 -9.01 13.75
N ARG A 204 4.83 -9.34 12.82
CA ARG A 204 4.47 -9.84 11.49
C ARG A 204 3.68 -11.13 11.59
N ALA A 205 4.11 -12.09 12.42
CA ALA A 205 3.37 -13.34 12.65
C ALA A 205 1.95 -13.09 13.14
N LYS A 206 1.75 -12.13 14.05
CA LYS A 206 0.40 -11.75 14.52
C LYS A 206 -0.48 -11.18 13.41
N ILE A 207 0.10 -10.38 12.51
CA ILE A 207 -0.63 -9.83 11.35
C ILE A 207 -1.05 -10.96 10.42
N LEU A 208 -0.12 -11.87 10.07
CA LEU A 208 -0.40 -12.99 9.18
C LEU A 208 -1.45 -13.94 9.75
N LYS A 209 -1.38 -14.25 11.06
CA LYS A 209 -2.41 -15.07 11.74
C LYS A 209 -3.79 -14.42 11.64
N ARG A 210 -3.91 -13.11 11.95
CA ARG A 210 -5.19 -12.41 11.81
C ARG A 210 -5.76 -12.46 10.40
N LEU A 211 -4.90 -12.38 9.37
CA LEU A 211 -5.34 -12.52 7.99
C LEU A 211 -5.84 -13.93 7.70
N LEU A 212 -5.10 -14.95 8.16
CA LEU A 212 -5.48 -16.37 7.99
C LEU A 212 -6.73 -16.77 8.78
N ASP A 213 -7.04 -16.08 9.88
CA ASP A 213 -8.23 -16.31 10.71
C ASP A 213 -9.51 -15.70 10.08
N ARG A 214 -9.39 -14.88 9.02
CA ARG A 214 -10.56 -14.35 8.32
C ARG A 214 -11.26 -15.47 7.54
N PRO A 215 -12.59 -15.47 7.46
CA PRO A 215 -13.34 -16.39 6.61
C PRO A 215 -12.90 -16.33 5.14
N HIS A 216 -12.60 -15.12 4.68
CA HIS A 216 -12.05 -14.81 3.37
C HIS A 216 -11.03 -13.68 3.47
N LEU A 217 -9.96 -13.76 2.69
CA LEU A 217 -8.97 -12.69 2.55
C LEU A 217 -9.48 -11.58 1.65
N TYR A 218 -10.27 -11.93 0.64
CA TYR A 218 -10.83 -11.01 -0.34
C TYR A 218 -12.35 -10.89 -0.22
N CYS A 219 -12.86 -9.72 -0.55
CA CYS A 219 -14.28 -9.40 -0.43
C CYS A 219 -15.08 -9.77 -1.66
N THR A 220 -14.54 -9.56 -2.88
CA THR A 220 -15.25 -9.84 -4.12
C THR A 220 -15.13 -11.30 -4.54
N ALA A 221 -16.19 -11.82 -5.16
CA ALA A 221 -16.21 -13.20 -5.67
C ALA A 221 -15.11 -13.44 -6.72
N HIS A 222 -14.79 -12.42 -7.53
CA HIS A 222 -13.73 -12.49 -8.53
C HIS A 222 -12.37 -12.76 -7.88
N PHE A 223 -11.97 -11.95 -6.89
CA PHE A 223 -10.69 -12.09 -6.19
C PHE A 223 -10.61 -13.38 -5.38
N ARG A 224 -11.69 -13.77 -4.68
CA ARG A 224 -11.75 -15.07 -3.99
C ARG A 224 -11.45 -16.22 -4.95
N LYS A 225 -12.14 -16.27 -6.07
CA LYS A 225 -11.95 -17.33 -7.07
C LYS A 225 -10.52 -17.36 -7.62
N ARG A 226 -9.91 -16.21 -7.83
CA ARG A 226 -8.65 -16.08 -8.57
C ARG A 226 -7.42 -16.11 -7.67
N TYR A 227 -7.49 -15.52 -6.49
CA TYR A 227 -6.31 -15.22 -5.67
C TYR A 227 -6.32 -15.86 -4.28
N GLU A 228 -7.48 -16.20 -3.71
CA GLU A 228 -7.63 -16.67 -2.33
C GLU A 228 -6.73 -17.86 -2.00
N ALA A 229 -6.76 -18.91 -2.82
CA ALA A 229 -5.97 -20.12 -2.59
C ALA A 229 -4.46 -19.84 -2.62
N GLN A 230 -4.00 -18.94 -3.52
CA GLN A 230 -2.59 -18.56 -3.56
C GLN A 230 -2.20 -17.68 -2.37
N ALA A 231 -3.08 -16.78 -1.96
CA ALA A 231 -2.87 -15.93 -0.80
C ALA A 231 -2.70 -16.78 0.48
N HIS A 232 -3.59 -17.75 0.71
CA HIS A 232 -3.44 -18.68 1.84
C HIS A 232 -2.09 -19.42 1.82
N ARG A 233 -1.66 -19.94 0.66
CA ARG A 233 -0.36 -20.61 0.55
C ARG A 233 0.81 -19.67 0.86
N ASN A 234 0.76 -18.45 0.38
CA ASN A 234 1.77 -17.44 0.63
C ASN A 234 1.87 -17.09 2.11
N LEU A 235 0.73 -16.78 2.74
CA LEU A 235 0.65 -16.41 4.16
C LEU A 235 1.11 -17.57 5.07
N GLN A 236 0.68 -18.81 4.81
CA GLN A 236 1.09 -19.99 5.57
C GLN A 236 2.60 -20.25 5.49
N ARG A 237 3.19 -20.11 4.27
CA ARG A 237 4.62 -20.25 4.07
C ARG A 237 5.40 -19.18 4.82
N SER A 238 4.96 -17.93 4.74
CA SER A 238 5.57 -16.82 5.45
C SER A 238 5.51 -17.01 6.96
N LEU A 239 4.35 -17.39 7.48
CA LEU A 239 4.18 -17.67 8.91
C LEU A 239 5.12 -18.80 9.39
N ALA A 240 5.20 -19.91 8.66
CA ALA A 240 6.10 -21.02 8.99
C ALA A 240 7.58 -20.57 9.00
N SER A 241 8.00 -19.74 8.04
CA SER A 241 9.35 -19.17 8.02
C SER A 241 9.63 -18.28 9.22
N LEU A 242 8.67 -17.46 9.63
CA LEU A 242 8.80 -16.61 10.82
C LEU A 242 8.90 -17.43 12.12
N GLU A 243 8.23 -18.56 12.23
CA GLU A 243 8.22 -19.41 13.42
C GLU A 243 9.42 -20.40 13.45
N GLY A 244 9.86 -20.91 12.28
CA GLY A 244 10.89 -21.94 12.19
C GLY A 244 12.32 -21.49 12.55
N HIS A 245 12.65 -20.21 12.47
CA HIS A 245 13.95 -19.67 12.88
C HIS A 245 14.05 -19.38 14.38
N GLY A 246 12.97 -19.48 15.13
CA GLY A 246 12.97 -19.34 16.60
C GLY A 246 13.42 -20.60 17.36
N ALA A 247 13.57 -21.73 16.68
CA ALA A 247 13.93 -23.00 17.30
C ALA A 247 15.45 -23.33 17.23
N ALA A 248 16.26 -22.47 16.60
CA ALA A 248 17.69 -22.69 16.40
C ALA A 248 18.61 -21.90 17.34
N GLU A 249 18.07 -21.09 18.26
CA GLU A 249 18.82 -20.31 19.24
C GLU A 249 18.41 -20.65 20.69
N VAL A 250 18.42 -21.94 21.04
CA VAL A 250 18.34 -22.41 22.45
C VAL A 250 19.48 -23.40 22.72
#